data_6336eb96c4f07af7a2f84de6adaadc75
#
_entry.id   6336eb96c4f07af7a2f84de6adaadc75
#
_cell.length_a   1.000
_cell.length_b   1.000
_cell.length_c   1.000
_cell.angle_alpha   90.00
_cell.angle_beta   90.00
_cell.angle_gamma   90.00
#
_symmetry.space_group_name_H-M   'P 1'
#
loop_
_entity.id
_entity.type
_entity.pdbx_description
1 polymer ?
#
loop_
_entity_poly.entity_id
_entity_poly.type
_entity_poly.pdbx_seq_one_letter_code
_entity_poly.pdbx_strand_id
1 'polypeptide(L)'
;MDGKEFQALVEGARSYRRYSGEAVPREELLALIDAARFAPTGNNTQLLRFRAVGGKEDPAEARQVFSHLHWAAALKDWDGPEPGERPGGYIAVCLPTSVSSNPVRLLDVGIAAQTLSLAAASLGLGCCMVKSFDACLTGELGLDRKGYDIVLVLAVGPRGEKVVVEPADPDRGLAYWRDDEGVHHVPKLPLPSLLI
;
A
#
# COMPACT_ATOMS: atom_id res chain seq x y z
N MET A 1 8.09 -6.10 21.84
CA MET A 1 8.85 -6.12 20.55
C MET A 1 10.20 -5.49 20.80
N ASP A 2 11.28 -6.26 20.63
CA ASP A 2 12.65 -5.75 20.70
C ASP A 2 13.12 -5.19 19.34
N GLY A 3 14.39 -4.71 19.28
CA GLY A 3 14.92 -4.11 18.06
C GLY A 3 15.05 -5.09 16.88
N LYS A 4 15.30 -6.39 17.16
CA LYS A 4 15.39 -7.43 16.12
C LYS A 4 14.01 -7.80 15.59
N GLU A 5 13.03 -7.91 16.47
CA GLU A 5 11.63 -8.13 16.10
C GLU A 5 11.10 -6.98 15.26
N PHE A 6 11.43 -5.73 15.60
CA PHE A 6 11.07 -4.57 14.80
C PHE A 6 11.73 -4.60 13.42
N GLN A 7 13.03 -4.93 13.34
CA GLN A 7 13.73 -5.04 12.07
C GLN A 7 13.09 -6.12 11.18
N ALA A 8 12.78 -7.28 11.72
CA ALA A 8 12.11 -8.36 11.00
C ALA A 8 10.72 -7.92 10.48
N LEU A 9 9.96 -7.16 11.28
CA LEU A 9 8.70 -6.57 10.86
C LEU A 9 8.89 -5.62 9.66
N VAL A 10 9.89 -4.73 9.74
CA VAL A 10 10.22 -3.79 8.64
C VAL A 10 10.66 -4.55 7.38
N GLU A 11 11.47 -5.59 7.52
CA GLU A 11 11.90 -6.44 6.40
C GLU A 11 10.73 -7.22 5.77
N GLY A 12 9.78 -7.68 6.58
CA GLY A 12 8.58 -8.39 6.14
C GLY A 12 7.47 -7.51 5.56
N ALA A 13 7.45 -6.21 5.86
CA ALA A 13 6.48 -5.25 5.34
C ALA A 13 6.86 -4.84 3.90
N ARG A 14 6.52 -5.69 2.93
CA ARG A 14 6.82 -5.49 1.51
C ARG A 14 5.56 -5.18 0.71
N SER A 15 5.74 -4.68 -0.51
CA SER A 15 4.65 -4.51 -1.48
C SER A 15 4.22 -5.86 -2.01
N TYR A 16 3.16 -6.43 -1.42
CA TYR A 16 2.49 -7.63 -1.94
C TYR A 16 1.52 -7.23 -3.05
N ARG A 17 1.57 -7.94 -4.16
CA ARG A 17 0.74 -7.66 -5.34
C ARG A 17 -0.12 -8.85 -5.76
N ARG A 18 0.04 -10.01 -5.10
CA ARG A 18 -0.86 -11.16 -5.15
C ARG A 18 -1.30 -11.50 -3.74
N TYR A 19 -2.56 -11.80 -3.61
CA TYR A 19 -3.23 -12.07 -2.34
C TYR A 19 -3.94 -13.42 -2.42
N SER A 20 -4.44 -13.94 -1.29
CA SER A 20 -5.21 -15.20 -1.28
C SER A 20 -6.59 -15.08 -1.92
N GLY A 21 -7.02 -13.88 -2.27
CA GLY A 21 -8.38 -13.61 -2.75
C GLY A 21 -9.44 -13.51 -1.64
N GLU A 22 -9.07 -13.77 -0.39
CA GLU A 22 -9.99 -13.64 0.75
C GLU A 22 -10.32 -12.18 1.02
N ALA A 23 -11.61 -11.91 1.24
CA ALA A 23 -12.10 -10.57 1.55
C ALA A 23 -11.70 -10.14 2.96
N VAL A 24 -11.16 -8.94 3.09
CA VAL A 24 -10.82 -8.31 4.38
C VAL A 24 -12.06 -7.59 4.93
N PRO A 25 -12.46 -7.85 6.19
CA PRO A 25 -13.50 -7.10 6.85
C PRO A 25 -13.11 -5.63 7.00
N ARG A 26 -14.11 -4.75 6.90
CA ARG A 26 -13.89 -3.30 7.10
C ARG A 26 -13.32 -2.98 8.48
N GLU A 27 -13.68 -3.75 9.49
CA GLU A 27 -13.17 -3.58 10.85
C GLU A 27 -11.65 -3.73 10.94
N GLU A 28 -11.07 -4.70 10.22
CA GLU A 28 -9.61 -4.86 10.15
C GLU A 28 -8.95 -3.65 9.49
N LEU A 29 -9.52 -3.11 8.41
CA LEU A 29 -9.01 -1.89 7.78
C LEU A 29 -9.09 -0.68 8.73
N LEU A 30 -10.15 -0.58 9.54
CA LEU A 30 -10.29 0.48 10.54
C LEU A 30 -9.23 0.34 11.65
N ALA A 31 -8.88 -0.87 12.06
CA ALA A 31 -7.79 -1.10 13.02
C ALA A 31 -6.42 -0.63 12.48
N LEU A 32 -6.16 -0.84 11.17
CA LEU A 32 -4.96 -0.29 10.53
C LEU A 32 -4.95 1.23 10.53
N ILE A 33 -6.10 1.85 10.21
CA ILE A 33 -6.26 3.31 10.23
C ILE A 33 -6.08 3.86 11.64
N ASP A 34 -6.59 3.16 12.66
CA ASP A 34 -6.41 3.56 14.06
C ASP A 34 -4.93 3.60 14.46
N ALA A 35 -4.12 2.64 14.00
CA ALA A 35 -2.68 2.69 14.19
C ALA A 35 -2.05 3.90 13.47
N ALA A 36 -2.48 4.20 12.24
CA ALA A 36 -1.93 5.29 11.43
C ALA A 36 -2.29 6.69 11.95
N ARG A 37 -3.35 6.84 12.73
CA ARG A 37 -3.70 8.15 13.33
C ARG A 37 -2.66 8.68 14.32
N PHE A 38 -1.77 7.81 14.81
CA PHE A 38 -0.64 8.21 15.68
C PHE A 38 0.61 8.63 14.89
N ALA A 39 0.59 8.50 13.56
CA ALA A 39 1.67 8.96 12.70
C ALA A 39 1.87 10.48 12.85
N PRO A 40 3.11 10.97 13.00
CA PRO A 40 3.36 12.40 13.07
C PRO A 40 2.99 13.09 11.76
N THR A 41 2.51 14.34 11.87
CA THR A 41 2.22 15.20 10.72
C THR A 41 2.87 16.56 10.89
N GLY A 42 3.24 17.21 9.79
CA GLY A 42 3.84 18.54 9.83
C GLY A 42 2.96 19.52 10.61
N ASN A 43 3.53 20.14 11.67
CA ASN A 43 2.84 21.03 12.62
C ASN A 43 1.62 20.39 13.30
N ASN A 44 1.55 19.06 13.37
CA ASN A 44 0.42 18.30 13.91
C ASN A 44 -0.93 18.70 13.29
N THR A 45 -0.94 18.99 11.97
CA THR A 45 -2.13 19.48 11.27
C THR A 45 -3.21 18.45 11.08
N GLN A 46 -2.86 17.15 11.09
CA GLN A 46 -3.78 16.01 11.03
C GLN A 46 -4.84 16.13 9.92
N LEU A 47 -4.39 16.54 8.71
CA LEU A 47 -5.26 16.77 7.55
C LEU A 47 -5.66 15.49 6.80
N LEU A 48 -4.97 14.37 7.05
CA LEU A 48 -5.28 13.11 6.40
C LEU A 48 -6.68 12.63 6.73
N ARG A 49 -7.35 12.08 5.71
CA ARG A 49 -8.61 11.34 5.85
C ARG A 49 -8.47 10.00 5.15
N PHE A 50 -9.24 9.03 5.58
CA PHE A 50 -9.17 7.67 5.08
C PHE A 50 -10.56 7.18 4.66
N ARG A 51 -10.64 6.53 3.50
CA ARG A 51 -11.81 5.75 3.08
C ARG A 51 -11.43 4.28 3.13
N ALA A 52 -12.00 3.54 4.07
CA ALA A 52 -11.88 2.09 4.13
C ALA A 52 -12.96 1.46 3.24
N VAL A 53 -12.55 0.57 2.35
CA VAL A 53 -13.42 -0.23 1.47
C VAL A 53 -13.15 -1.69 1.77
N GLY A 54 -13.99 -2.31 2.59
CA GLY A 54 -13.87 -3.73 2.95
C GLY A 54 -14.44 -4.61 1.84
N GLY A 55 -13.68 -5.58 1.38
CA GLY A 55 -14.17 -6.50 0.34
C GLY A 55 -15.32 -7.39 0.81
N LYS A 56 -15.46 -7.58 2.11
CA LYS A 56 -16.52 -8.37 2.73
C LYS A 56 -17.86 -7.62 2.75
N GLU A 57 -17.87 -6.37 3.22
CA GLU A 57 -19.09 -5.56 3.36
C GLU A 57 -19.45 -4.83 2.07
N ASP A 58 -18.44 -4.37 1.33
CA ASP A 58 -18.60 -3.51 0.14
C ASP A 58 -17.95 -4.13 -1.12
N PRO A 59 -18.30 -5.37 -1.52
CA PRO A 59 -17.60 -6.07 -2.61
C PRO A 59 -17.74 -5.38 -3.97
N ALA A 60 -18.81 -4.62 -4.20
CA ALA A 60 -18.99 -3.85 -5.42
C ALA A 60 -18.02 -2.65 -5.47
N GLU A 61 -17.91 -1.89 -4.38
CA GLU A 61 -16.98 -0.77 -4.26
C GLU A 61 -15.52 -1.25 -4.31
N ALA A 62 -15.22 -2.41 -3.70
CA ALA A 62 -13.88 -3.01 -3.77
C ALA A 62 -13.49 -3.36 -5.22
N ARG A 63 -14.41 -3.95 -6.01
CA ARG A 63 -14.18 -4.21 -7.44
C ARG A 63 -14.01 -2.91 -8.24
N GLN A 64 -14.76 -1.88 -7.92
CA GLN A 64 -14.64 -0.56 -8.54
C GLN A 64 -13.26 0.04 -8.26
N VAL A 65 -12.80 0.08 -7.00
CA VAL A 65 -11.46 0.55 -6.66
C VAL A 65 -10.40 -0.24 -7.45
N PHE A 66 -10.50 -1.58 -7.46
CA PHE A 66 -9.54 -2.43 -8.18
C PHE A 66 -9.42 -2.06 -9.67
N SER A 67 -10.54 -1.80 -10.35
CA SER A 67 -10.55 -1.52 -11.78
C SER A 67 -9.85 -0.22 -12.18
N HIS A 68 -9.62 0.67 -11.23
CA HIS A 68 -8.92 1.95 -11.44
C HIS A 68 -7.44 1.92 -11.06
N LEU A 69 -6.95 0.81 -10.47
CA LEU A 69 -5.55 0.72 -10.04
C LEU A 69 -4.64 0.25 -11.17
N HIS A 70 -3.52 0.94 -11.36
CA HIS A 70 -2.45 0.55 -12.28
C HIS A 70 -1.32 -0.12 -11.52
N TRP A 71 -1.06 -1.40 -11.85
CA TRP A 71 -0.13 -2.24 -11.11
C TRP A 71 1.28 -2.18 -11.69
N ALA A 72 2.27 -2.26 -10.83
CA ALA A 72 3.68 -2.63 -11.00
C ALA A 72 4.28 -2.47 -12.41
N ALA A 73 4.47 -1.23 -12.89
CA ALA A 73 5.04 -0.94 -14.22
C ALA A 73 6.41 -1.60 -14.50
N ALA A 74 7.17 -2.02 -13.46
CA ALA A 74 8.43 -2.73 -13.63
C ALA A 74 8.26 -4.23 -13.93
N LEU A 75 7.07 -4.80 -13.72
CA LEU A 75 6.74 -6.17 -14.13
C LEU A 75 6.14 -6.10 -15.54
N LYS A 76 6.99 -6.25 -16.55
CA LYS A 76 6.56 -6.28 -17.95
C LYS A 76 5.56 -7.41 -18.15
N ASP A 77 4.58 -7.19 -19.02
CA ASP A 77 3.57 -8.18 -19.41
C ASP A 77 2.71 -8.69 -18.22
N TRP A 78 2.51 -7.87 -17.19
CA TRP A 78 1.66 -8.18 -16.05
C TRP A 78 0.70 -7.03 -15.71
N ASP A 79 -0.58 -7.22 -15.99
CA ASP A 79 -1.63 -6.17 -15.86
C ASP A 79 -2.22 -6.09 -14.45
N GLY A 80 -1.77 -6.93 -13.52
CA GLY A 80 -2.27 -6.98 -12.15
C GLY A 80 -2.66 -8.39 -11.72
N PRO A 81 -3.12 -8.56 -10.46
CA PRO A 81 -3.51 -9.86 -9.93
C PRO A 81 -4.79 -10.40 -10.59
N GLU A 82 -4.79 -11.71 -10.83
CA GLU A 82 -5.95 -12.43 -11.33
C GLU A 82 -7.13 -12.38 -10.33
N PRO A 83 -8.37 -12.67 -10.75
CA PRO A 83 -9.54 -12.56 -9.87
C PRO A 83 -9.40 -13.27 -8.52
N GLY A 84 -8.74 -14.43 -8.47
CA GLY A 84 -8.47 -15.19 -7.24
C GLY A 84 -7.27 -14.70 -6.43
N GLU A 85 -6.53 -13.72 -6.94
CA GLU A 85 -5.33 -13.15 -6.31
C GLU A 85 -5.49 -11.68 -5.93
N ARG A 86 -6.71 -11.14 -6.04
CA ARG A 86 -6.99 -9.72 -5.80
C ARG A 86 -6.93 -9.36 -4.32
N PRO A 87 -6.65 -8.09 -3.99
CA PRO A 87 -6.71 -7.59 -2.62
C PRO A 87 -8.07 -7.82 -1.97
N GLY A 88 -8.06 -8.11 -0.68
CA GLY A 88 -9.27 -8.32 0.11
C GLY A 88 -9.98 -7.03 0.52
N GLY A 89 -9.31 -5.87 0.43
CA GLY A 89 -9.86 -4.56 0.74
C GLY A 89 -8.88 -3.42 0.43
N TYR A 90 -9.34 -2.18 0.59
CA TYR A 90 -8.57 -0.99 0.23
C TYR A 90 -8.71 0.12 1.27
N ILE A 91 -7.64 0.91 1.41
CA ILE A 91 -7.66 2.17 2.17
C ILE A 91 -7.23 3.28 1.21
N ALA A 92 -8.16 4.15 0.83
CA ALA A 92 -7.81 5.38 0.12
C ALA A 92 -7.39 6.44 1.13
N VAL A 93 -6.17 6.96 0.97
CA VAL A 93 -5.62 8.08 1.75
C VAL A 93 -5.94 9.36 1.02
N CYS A 94 -6.58 10.29 1.71
CA CYS A 94 -7.12 11.51 1.14
C CYS A 94 -6.57 12.75 1.83
N LEU A 95 -6.42 13.82 1.07
CA LEU A 95 -6.13 15.16 1.54
C LEU A 95 -7.22 16.13 1.09
N PRO A 96 -7.47 17.24 1.83
CA PRO A 96 -8.27 18.34 1.29
C PRO A 96 -7.73 18.78 -0.07
N THR A 97 -8.59 18.98 -1.06
CA THR A 97 -8.22 19.34 -2.44
C THR A 97 -7.31 20.57 -2.49
N SER A 98 -7.51 21.54 -1.59
CA SER A 98 -6.70 22.75 -1.52
C SER A 98 -5.21 22.52 -1.17
N VAL A 99 -4.86 21.33 -0.66
CA VAL A 99 -3.49 21.00 -0.25
C VAL A 99 -3.02 19.63 -0.74
N SER A 100 -3.78 18.98 -1.61
CA SER A 100 -3.49 17.60 -2.07
C SER A 100 -2.18 17.47 -2.86
N SER A 101 -1.67 18.57 -3.42
CA SER A 101 -0.38 18.66 -4.10
C SER A 101 0.74 19.27 -3.24
N ASN A 102 0.47 19.65 -2.00
CA ASN A 102 1.47 20.27 -1.13
C ASN A 102 2.55 19.25 -0.71
N PRO A 103 3.85 19.51 -0.99
CA PRO A 103 4.92 18.54 -0.72
C PRO A 103 5.00 18.08 0.74
N VAL A 104 4.78 19.00 1.70
CA VAL A 104 4.82 18.68 3.14
C VAL A 104 3.65 17.74 3.49
N ARG A 105 2.47 17.97 2.92
CA ARG A 105 1.31 17.08 3.14
C ARG A 105 1.53 15.72 2.51
N LEU A 106 2.23 15.64 1.38
CA LEU A 106 2.60 14.36 0.76
C LEU A 106 3.64 13.59 1.59
N LEU A 107 4.51 14.27 2.36
CA LEU A 107 5.35 13.59 3.37
C LEU A 107 4.49 12.98 4.49
N ASP A 108 3.48 13.70 4.99
CA ASP A 108 2.54 13.18 5.99
C ASP A 108 1.84 11.90 5.47
N VAL A 109 1.46 11.89 4.19
CA VAL A 109 0.89 10.70 3.52
C VAL A 109 1.85 9.51 3.55
N GLY A 110 3.13 9.72 3.20
CA GLY A 110 4.15 8.67 3.20
C GLY A 110 4.38 8.08 4.61
N ILE A 111 4.43 8.93 5.64
CA ILE A 111 4.60 8.51 7.03
C ILE A 111 3.40 7.65 7.48
N ALA A 112 2.18 8.11 7.23
CA ALA A 112 0.96 7.37 7.58
C ALA A 112 0.85 6.06 6.79
N ALA A 113 1.18 6.07 5.49
CA ALA A 113 1.16 4.87 4.65
C ALA A 113 2.15 3.81 5.12
N GLN A 114 3.36 4.21 5.54
CA GLN A 114 4.32 3.28 6.13
C GLN A 114 3.81 2.69 7.45
N THR A 115 3.15 3.51 8.29
CA THR A 115 2.54 3.01 9.53
C THR A 115 1.43 2.00 9.24
N LEU A 116 0.55 2.28 8.25
CA LEU A 116 -0.47 1.33 7.77
C LEU A 116 0.15 0.00 7.29
N SER A 117 1.24 0.09 6.52
CA SER A 117 1.94 -1.09 5.99
C SER A 117 2.56 -1.95 7.10
N LEU A 118 3.18 -1.33 8.11
CA LEU A 118 3.72 -2.02 9.27
C LEU A 118 2.61 -2.66 10.12
N ALA A 119 1.51 -1.95 10.34
CA ALA A 119 0.35 -2.49 11.05
C ALA A 119 -0.24 -3.70 10.30
N ALA A 120 -0.41 -3.62 8.98
CA ALA A 120 -0.85 -4.76 8.17
C ALA A 120 0.11 -5.96 8.30
N ALA A 121 1.41 -5.71 8.21
CA ALA A 121 2.43 -6.76 8.35
C ALA A 121 2.41 -7.42 9.74
N SER A 122 2.14 -6.67 10.80
CA SER A 122 2.03 -7.21 12.18
C SER A 122 0.83 -8.13 12.36
N LEU A 123 -0.19 -8.00 11.53
CA LEU A 123 -1.37 -8.87 11.47
C LEU A 123 -1.23 -10.01 10.44
N GLY A 124 -0.05 -10.17 9.82
CA GLY A 124 0.17 -11.18 8.78
C GLY A 124 -0.40 -10.81 7.41
N LEU A 125 -0.97 -9.62 7.26
CA LEU A 125 -1.51 -9.13 5.99
C LEU A 125 -0.41 -8.63 5.05
N GLY A 126 -0.67 -8.73 3.76
CA GLY A 126 0.07 -8.05 2.70
C GLY A 126 -0.51 -6.67 2.44
N CYS A 127 0.36 -5.72 2.12
CA CYS A 127 -0.04 -4.37 1.75
C CYS A 127 0.74 -3.91 0.52
N CYS A 128 0.09 -3.17 -0.39
CA CYS A 128 0.74 -2.50 -1.51
C CYS A 128 0.26 -1.05 -1.61
N MET A 129 1.21 -0.11 -1.63
CA MET A 129 0.93 1.30 -1.87
C MET A 129 0.84 1.54 -3.38
N VAL A 130 -0.33 1.94 -3.87
CA VAL A 130 -0.59 2.21 -5.27
C VAL A 130 -0.81 3.71 -5.46
N LYS A 131 0.13 4.37 -6.12
CA LYS A 131 0.04 5.81 -6.44
C LYS A 131 -0.56 6.03 -7.82
N SER A 132 -0.42 5.06 -8.72
CA SER A 132 -0.96 5.14 -10.09
C SER A 132 -2.39 4.58 -10.11
N PHE A 133 -3.36 5.46 -10.31
CA PHE A 133 -4.78 5.12 -10.45
C PHE A 133 -5.50 6.20 -11.26
N ASP A 134 -6.67 5.87 -11.80
CA ASP A 134 -7.47 6.80 -12.60
C ASP A 134 -8.01 7.94 -11.73
N ALA A 135 -7.90 9.18 -12.23
CA ALA A 135 -8.33 10.37 -11.52
C ALA A 135 -9.83 10.39 -11.20
N CYS A 136 -10.65 9.71 -12.00
CA CYS A 136 -12.10 9.60 -11.80
C CYS A 136 -12.48 8.85 -10.51
N LEU A 137 -11.60 8.01 -9.96
CA LEU A 137 -11.85 7.25 -8.73
C LEU A 137 -12.27 8.15 -7.56
N THR A 138 -11.68 9.35 -7.45
CA THR A 138 -12.06 10.33 -6.42
C THR A 138 -13.55 10.70 -6.50
N GLY A 139 -14.04 10.99 -7.72
CA GLY A 139 -15.44 11.32 -7.97
C GLY A 139 -16.38 10.13 -7.80
N GLU A 140 -15.95 8.95 -8.23
CA GLU A 140 -16.74 7.72 -8.12
C GLU A 140 -16.96 7.28 -6.66
N LEU A 141 -15.98 7.53 -5.79
CA LEU A 141 -16.13 7.34 -4.35
C LEU A 141 -16.81 8.53 -3.64
N GLY A 142 -17.25 9.56 -4.40
CA GLY A 142 -17.95 10.74 -3.88
C GLY A 142 -17.12 11.62 -2.95
N LEU A 143 -15.79 11.56 -3.07
CA LEU A 143 -14.87 12.29 -2.19
C LEU A 143 -14.65 13.73 -2.66
N ASP A 144 -14.71 13.98 -3.96
CA ASP A 144 -14.67 15.31 -4.59
C ASP A 144 -15.74 16.25 -4.04
N ARG A 145 -16.96 15.74 -3.91
CA ARG A 145 -18.09 16.51 -3.33
C ARG A 145 -17.91 16.87 -1.86
N LYS A 146 -16.98 16.18 -1.18
CA LYS A 146 -16.59 16.45 0.20
C LYS A 146 -15.34 17.32 0.30
N GLY A 147 -14.76 17.74 -0.84
CA GLY A 147 -13.58 18.57 -0.92
C GLY A 147 -12.27 17.81 -0.65
N TYR A 148 -12.22 16.52 -0.98
CA TYR A 148 -11.05 15.67 -0.81
C TYR A 148 -10.60 15.04 -2.11
N ASP A 149 -9.27 14.94 -2.30
CA ASP A 149 -8.64 14.16 -3.35
C ASP A 149 -8.01 12.89 -2.77
N ILE A 150 -8.12 11.78 -3.49
CA ILE A 150 -7.33 10.58 -3.20
C ILE A 150 -5.88 10.86 -3.64
N VAL A 151 -4.94 10.67 -2.73
CA VAL A 151 -3.51 10.89 -3.01
C VAL A 151 -2.70 9.58 -3.01
N LEU A 152 -3.23 8.52 -2.42
CA LEU A 152 -2.64 7.19 -2.40
C LEU A 152 -3.73 6.16 -2.11
N VAL A 153 -3.62 4.96 -2.69
CA VAL A 153 -4.45 3.81 -2.32
C VAL A 153 -3.56 2.71 -1.76
N LEU A 154 -3.93 2.16 -0.61
CA LEU A 154 -3.33 0.94 -0.09
C LEU A 154 -4.25 -0.23 -0.41
N ALA A 155 -3.72 -1.22 -1.12
CA ALA A 155 -4.37 -2.51 -1.34
C ALA A 155 -3.94 -3.46 -0.22
N VAL A 156 -4.89 -4.10 0.46
CA VAL A 156 -4.65 -4.91 1.66
C VAL A 156 -5.34 -6.27 1.52
N GLY A 157 -4.67 -7.32 1.99
CA GLY A 157 -5.26 -8.67 2.01
C GLY A 157 -4.31 -9.72 2.56
N PRO A 158 -4.78 -10.93 2.84
CA PRO A 158 -3.91 -12.05 3.16
C PRO A 158 -2.92 -12.32 2.02
N ARG A 159 -1.67 -12.60 2.38
CA ARG A 159 -0.57 -12.74 1.40
C ARG A 159 -0.79 -13.95 0.49
N GLY A 160 -0.70 -13.75 -0.82
CA GLY A 160 -0.83 -14.79 -1.85
C GLY A 160 0.47 -15.05 -2.62
N GLU A 161 1.55 -14.35 -2.30
CA GLU A 161 2.86 -14.55 -2.93
C GLU A 161 3.97 -14.59 -1.89
N LYS A 162 5.09 -15.24 -2.25
CA LYS A 162 6.33 -15.17 -1.49
C LYS A 162 7.14 -13.98 -1.98
N VAL A 163 7.57 -13.13 -1.05
CA VAL A 163 8.44 -11.98 -1.34
C VAL A 163 9.76 -12.19 -0.62
N VAL A 164 10.87 -12.05 -1.35
CA VAL A 164 12.23 -12.21 -0.84
C VAL A 164 12.99 -10.90 -1.00
N VAL A 165 13.61 -10.45 0.10
CA VAL A 165 14.57 -9.34 0.06
C VAL A 165 15.95 -9.94 -0.17
N GLU A 166 16.69 -9.42 -1.14
CA GLU A 166 18.02 -9.89 -1.50
C GLU A 166 19.00 -8.72 -1.69
N PRO A 167 20.30 -8.94 -1.58
CA PRO A 167 21.29 -7.93 -1.95
C PRO A 167 21.12 -7.54 -3.43
N ALA A 168 21.32 -6.25 -3.72
CA ALA A 168 21.33 -5.78 -5.11
C ALA A 168 22.49 -6.42 -5.88
N ASP A 169 22.17 -6.99 -7.05
CA ASP A 169 23.13 -7.53 -7.99
C ASP A 169 23.56 -6.40 -8.96
N PRO A 170 24.86 -6.11 -9.11
CA PRO A 170 25.34 -5.08 -10.03
C PRO A 170 24.88 -5.26 -11.48
N ASP A 171 24.72 -6.50 -11.94
CA ASP A 171 24.33 -6.81 -13.32
C ASP A 171 22.80 -6.72 -13.54
N ARG A 172 22.00 -6.99 -12.50
CA ARG A 172 20.53 -6.90 -12.55
C ARG A 172 19.98 -5.54 -12.14
N GLY A 173 20.72 -4.76 -11.35
CA GLY A 173 20.31 -3.47 -10.83
C GLY A 173 19.29 -3.59 -9.67
N LEU A 174 18.38 -2.62 -9.56
CA LEU A 174 17.45 -2.48 -8.45
C LEU A 174 16.00 -2.83 -8.80
N ALA A 175 15.71 -3.18 -10.05
CA ALA A 175 14.35 -3.54 -10.45
C ALA A 175 13.94 -4.85 -9.77
N TYR A 176 12.77 -4.83 -9.11
CA TYR A 176 12.18 -6.06 -8.60
C TYR A 176 11.71 -6.97 -9.76
N TRP A 177 11.72 -8.27 -9.55
CA TRP A 177 11.42 -9.26 -10.58
C TRP A 177 10.75 -10.50 -9.98
N ARG A 178 10.22 -11.37 -10.83
CA ARG A 178 9.69 -12.68 -10.43
C ARG A 178 10.48 -13.78 -11.14
N ASP A 179 10.72 -14.86 -10.38
CA ASP A 179 11.26 -16.08 -10.96
C ASP A 179 10.16 -16.99 -11.55
N ASP A 180 10.58 -18.12 -12.11
CA ASP A 180 9.69 -19.10 -12.73
C ASP A 180 8.77 -19.79 -11.72
N GLU A 181 9.11 -19.76 -10.42
CA GLU A 181 8.28 -20.27 -9.33
C GLU A 181 7.29 -19.21 -8.81
N GLY A 182 7.33 -17.99 -9.37
CA GLY A 182 6.48 -16.87 -8.99
C GLY A 182 6.92 -16.13 -7.73
N VAL A 183 8.12 -16.41 -7.20
CA VAL A 183 8.70 -15.70 -6.05
C VAL A 183 9.05 -14.28 -6.48
N HIS A 184 8.63 -13.31 -5.68
CA HIS A 184 8.88 -11.90 -5.93
C HIS A 184 10.18 -11.45 -5.24
N HIS A 185 11.20 -11.13 -6.02
CA HIS A 185 12.51 -10.69 -5.56
C HIS A 185 12.62 -9.19 -5.49
N VAL A 186 13.08 -8.67 -4.34
CA VAL A 186 13.21 -7.23 -4.07
C VAL A 186 14.66 -6.91 -3.70
N PRO A 187 15.50 -6.48 -4.67
CA PRO A 187 16.88 -6.13 -4.42
C PRO A 187 17.00 -4.90 -3.51
N LYS A 188 17.98 -4.92 -2.60
CA LYS A 188 18.30 -3.81 -1.70
C LYS A 188 19.79 -3.48 -1.74
N LEU A 189 20.09 -2.18 -1.80
CA LEU A 189 21.45 -1.70 -1.66
C LEU A 189 22.01 -2.05 -0.26
N PRO A 190 23.30 -2.39 -0.16
CA PRO A 190 23.96 -2.58 1.11
C PRO A 190 24.07 -1.25 1.88
N LEU A 191 24.05 -1.32 3.21
CA LEU A 191 24.08 -0.13 4.07
C LEU A 191 25.20 0.87 3.72
N PRO A 192 26.45 0.46 3.41
CA PRO A 192 27.51 1.41 3.07
C PRO A 192 27.20 2.29 1.85
N SER A 193 26.38 1.79 0.89
CA SER A 193 25.99 2.55 -0.29
C SER A 193 24.92 3.61 -0.02
N LEU A 194 24.35 3.65 1.18
CA LEU A 194 23.34 4.62 1.61
C LEU A 194 23.93 5.74 2.48
N LEU A 195 25.21 5.65 2.80
CA LEU A 195 25.91 6.63 3.64
C LEU A 195 26.73 7.59 2.77
N ILE A 196 26.78 8.86 3.14
CA ILE A 196 27.53 9.95 2.49
C ILE A 196 28.70 10.33 3.39
#